data_c18aab0610d981ad31e6a372b2d371eb
#
_entry.id   c18aab0610d981ad31e6a372b2d371eb
#
_cell.length_a   1.000
_cell.length_b   1.000
_cell.length_c   1.000
_cell.angle_alpha   90.00
_cell.angle_beta   90.00
_cell.angle_gamma   90.00
#
_symmetry.space_group_name_H-M   'P 1'
#
loop_
_entity.id
_entity.type
_entity.pdbx_description
1 polymer ?
#
loop_
_entity_poly.entity_id
_entity_poly.type
_entity_poly.pdbx_seq_one_letter_code
_entity_poly.pdbx_strand_id
1 'polypeptide(L)'
;VKTGNINHAFLDGVVVGSHEDVYYHFGVASSDPLLDQLRDVKAVIMAGSGGRITKFADRWSAITGSEIVAFPKEDRFVTRYTGGVLFASHGMGMPSASIALQELMRLVFFLKRGDLDAMAEVFWCRVGTSGGV
;
A
#
# COMPACT_ATOMS: atom_id res chain seq x y z
N VAL A 1 9.89 15.85 -11.40
CA VAL A 1 8.94 15.29 -12.38
C VAL A 1 7.89 16.32 -12.71
N LYS A 2 7.72 16.61 -13.99
CA LYS A 2 6.64 17.49 -14.43
C LYS A 2 5.31 16.71 -14.34
N THR A 3 4.40 17.21 -13.54
CA THR A 3 3.12 16.56 -13.26
C THR A 3 2.08 16.69 -14.39
N GLY A 4 2.45 17.30 -15.53
CA GLY A 4 1.60 17.37 -16.72
C GLY A 4 0.18 17.86 -16.45
N ASN A 5 -0.81 17.09 -16.85
CA ASN A 5 -2.23 17.44 -16.75
C ASN A 5 -2.91 17.00 -15.45
N ILE A 6 -2.16 16.85 -14.35
CA ILE A 6 -2.73 16.45 -13.07
C ILE A 6 -3.56 17.60 -12.49
N ASN A 7 -4.74 17.28 -11.99
CA ASN A 7 -5.59 18.26 -11.30
C ASN A 7 -4.98 18.59 -9.92
N HIS A 8 -4.25 19.68 -9.86
CA HIS A 8 -3.58 20.12 -8.64
C HIS A 8 -4.53 20.40 -7.49
N ALA A 9 -5.72 20.94 -7.74
CA ALA A 9 -6.70 21.19 -6.68
C ALA A 9 -7.17 19.90 -6.02
N PHE A 10 -7.35 18.83 -6.79
CA PHE A 10 -7.67 17.52 -6.25
C PHE A 10 -6.51 16.94 -5.42
N LEU A 11 -5.29 17.03 -5.96
CA LEU A 11 -4.09 16.55 -5.26
C LEU A 11 -3.86 17.29 -3.95
N ASP A 12 -3.97 18.61 -3.96
CA ASP A 12 -3.82 19.43 -2.76
C ASP A 12 -4.85 19.03 -1.71
N GLY A 13 -6.10 18.80 -2.11
CA GLY A 13 -7.14 18.34 -1.22
C GLY A 13 -6.83 17.01 -0.56
N VAL A 14 -6.36 16.03 -1.31
CA VAL A 14 -5.98 14.70 -0.82
C VAL A 14 -4.72 14.76 0.05
N VAL A 15 -3.70 15.50 -0.39
CA VAL A 15 -2.40 15.56 0.28
C VAL A 15 -2.45 16.35 1.58
N VAL A 16 -3.15 17.47 1.60
CA VAL A 16 -3.24 18.34 2.79
C VAL A 16 -4.41 17.98 3.71
N GLY A 17 -5.22 16.99 3.33
CA GLY A 17 -6.29 16.51 4.17
C GLY A 17 -7.58 17.35 4.12
N SER A 18 -7.74 18.23 3.13
CA SER A 18 -9.00 18.96 2.91
C SER A 18 -10.11 18.06 2.36
N HIS A 19 -9.73 16.94 1.76
CA HIS A 19 -10.62 15.85 1.35
C HIS A 19 -10.15 14.55 1.98
N GLU A 20 -11.08 13.81 2.57
CA GLU A 20 -10.79 12.46 3.05
C GLU A 20 -10.80 11.49 1.86
N ASP A 21 -9.71 10.77 1.67
CA ASP A 21 -9.65 9.65 0.74
C ASP A 21 -9.84 8.35 1.52
N VAL A 22 -10.67 7.47 0.97
CA VAL A 22 -10.98 6.18 1.58
C VAL A 22 -10.39 5.06 0.73
N TYR A 23 -9.54 4.26 1.33
CA TYR A 23 -8.96 3.05 0.74
C TYR A 23 -9.84 1.87 1.17
N TYR A 24 -10.97 1.76 0.50
CA TYR A 24 -12.10 0.93 0.92
C TYR A 24 -11.73 -0.52 1.14
N HIS A 25 -10.99 -1.12 0.18
CA HIS A 25 -10.64 -2.53 0.23
C HIS A 25 -9.52 -2.84 1.25
N PHE A 26 -8.82 -1.83 1.70
CA PHE A 26 -7.81 -1.94 2.77
C PHE A 26 -8.34 -1.48 4.12
N GLY A 27 -9.56 -0.95 4.17
CA GLY A 27 -10.25 -0.60 5.40
C GLY A 27 -9.64 0.56 6.18
N VAL A 28 -8.98 1.48 5.50
CA VAL A 28 -8.40 2.69 6.09
C VAL A 28 -8.78 3.93 5.29
N ALA A 29 -8.72 5.07 5.94
CA ALA A 29 -8.93 6.38 5.31
C ALA A 29 -7.72 7.27 5.54
N SER A 30 -7.59 8.33 4.75
CA SER A 30 -6.46 9.26 4.86
C SER A 30 -6.37 9.95 6.23
N SER A 31 -7.49 10.05 6.94
CA SER A 31 -7.54 10.58 8.31
C SER A 31 -7.12 9.59 9.39
N ASP A 32 -6.86 8.32 9.04
CA ASP A 32 -6.53 7.29 10.02
C ASP A 32 -5.12 7.52 10.59
N PRO A 33 -4.97 7.66 11.93
CA PRO A 33 -3.66 7.86 12.55
C PRO A 33 -2.66 6.75 12.28
N LEU A 34 -3.13 5.54 11.97
CA LEU A 34 -2.28 4.41 11.60
C LEU A 34 -1.34 4.76 10.44
N LEU A 35 -1.79 5.56 9.49
CA LEU A 35 -1.02 5.88 8.30
C LEU A 35 0.22 6.72 8.59
N ASP A 36 0.27 7.43 9.70
CA ASP A 36 1.48 8.17 10.10
C ASP A 36 2.68 7.25 10.37
N GLN A 37 2.42 6.01 10.76
CA GLN A 37 3.46 5.01 10.99
C GLN A 37 4.05 4.45 9.69
N LEU A 38 3.40 4.67 8.55
CA LEU A 38 3.76 4.11 7.25
C LEU A 38 4.46 5.10 6.31
N ARG A 39 4.72 6.33 6.78
CA ARG A 39 5.27 7.41 5.95
C ARG A 39 6.64 7.09 5.33
N ASP A 40 7.42 6.26 5.97
CA ASP A 40 8.75 5.83 5.52
C ASP A 40 8.73 4.57 4.66
N VAL A 41 7.58 4.19 4.11
CA VAL A 41 7.47 3.04 3.23
C VAL A 41 8.46 3.13 2.06
N LYS A 42 9.24 2.06 1.86
CA LYS A 42 10.28 1.95 0.83
C LYS A 42 9.94 0.90 -0.24
N ALA A 43 9.08 -0.04 0.11
CA ALA A 43 8.69 -1.10 -0.80
C ALA A 43 7.25 -1.53 -0.55
N VAL A 44 6.58 -1.95 -1.62
CA VAL A 44 5.26 -2.58 -1.59
C VAL A 44 5.38 -3.96 -2.21
N ILE A 45 5.07 -4.99 -1.43
CA ILE A 45 5.10 -6.38 -1.88
C ILE A 45 3.67 -6.92 -1.89
N MET A 46 3.25 -7.40 -3.04
CA MET A 46 1.91 -7.93 -3.25
C MET A 46 1.95 -9.43 -3.53
N ALA A 47 0.96 -10.14 -3.03
CA ALA A 47 0.73 -11.56 -3.33
C ALA A 47 -0.76 -11.88 -3.36
N GLY A 48 -1.13 -12.99 -3.99
CA GLY A 48 -2.54 -13.36 -4.13
C GLY A 48 -3.21 -13.73 -2.81
N SER A 49 -2.52 -14.44 -1.90
CA SER A 49 -3.12 -14.93 -0.68
C SER A 49 -2.67 -14.18 0.57
N GLY A 50 -3.62 -13.98 1.50
CA GLY A 50 -3.33 -13.37 2.79
C GLY A 50 -2.35 -14.19 3.64
N GLY A 51 -2.42 -15.52 3.56
CA GLY A 51 -1.50 -16.39 4.27
C GLY A 51 -0.04 -16.22 3.83
N ARG A 52 0.17 -15.99 2.55
CA ARG A 52 1.52 -15.70 2.03
C ARG A 52 2.02 -14.34 2.51
N ILE A 53 1.16 -13.34 2.49
CA ILE A 53 1.47 -12.00 2.99
C ILE A 53 1.86 -12.03 4.46
N THR A 54 1.10 -12.75 5.28
CA THR A 54 1.41 -12.91 6.71
C THR A 54 2.78 -13.54 6.92
N LYS A 55 3.11 -14.59 6.18
CA LYS A 55 4.42 -15.25 6.26
C LYS A 55 5.57 -14.33 5.84
N PHE A 56 5.38 -13.56 4.78
CA PHE A 56 6.40 -12.61 4.33
C PHE A 56 6.65 -11.53 5.40
N ALA A 57 5.59 -10.97 5.96
CA ALA A 57 5.69 -9.96 7.00
C ALA A 57 6.38 -10.51 8.26
N ASP A 58 6.02 -11.71 8.69
CA ASP A 58 6.65 -12.36 9.85
C ASP A 58 8.16 -12.56 9.64
N ARG A 59 8.56 -13.04 8.47
CA ARG A 59 9.98 -13.22 8.14
C ARG A 59 10.74 -11.90 8.09
N TRP A 60 10.16 -10.89 7.46
CA TRP A 60 10.80 -9.58 7.36
C TRP A 60 10.92 -8.91 8.72
N SER A 61 9.88 -9.00 9.55
CA SER A 61 9.90 -8.55 10.94
C SER A 61 11.02 -9.21 11.74
N ALA A 62 11.18 -10.52 11.59
CA ALA A 62 12.26 -11.27 12.28
C ALA A 62 13.66 -10.81 11.84
N ILE A 63 13.83 -10.52 10.54
CA ILE A 63 15.12 -10.06 9.99
C ILE A 63 15.45 -8.63 10.45
N THR A 64 14.47 -7.74 10.43
CA THR A 64 14.68 -6.31 10.73
C THR A 64 14.55 -5.97 12.21
N GLY A 65 13.96 -6.85 13.01
CA GLY A 65 13.62 -6.57 14.40
C GLY A 65 12.49 -5.55 14.59
N SER A 66 11.74 -5.26 13.51
CA SER A 66 10.67 -4.26 13.53
C SER A 66 9.33 -4.89 13.90
N GLU A 67 8.50 -4.12 14.60
CA GLU A 67 7.13 -4.55 14.91
C GLU A 67 6.27 -4.59 13.64
N ILE A 68 5.28 -5.48 13.65
CA ILE A 68 4.30 -5.60 12.57
C ILE A 68 3.10 -4.70 12.89
N VAL A 69 2.75 -3.82 11.95
CA VAL A 69 1.53 -3.03 12.00
C VAL A 69 0.51 -3.71 11.09
N ALA A 70 -0.58 -4.20 11.67
CA ALA A 70 -1.69 -4.80 10.94
C ALA A 70 -2.76 -3.74 10.64
N PHE A 71 -3.36 -3.78 9.46
CA PHE A 71 -4.50 -2.94 9.17
C PHE A 71 -5.74 -3.46 9.91
N PRO A 72 -6.61 -2.55 10.39
CA PRO A 72 -7.67 -2.92 11.34
C PRO A 72 -8.80 -3.76 10.73
N LYS A 73 -9.02 -3.65 9.43
CA LYS A 73 -10.04 -4.40 8.72
C LYS A 73 -9.39 -5.26 7.64
N GLU A 74 -9.61 -6.56 7.72
CA GLU A 74 -9.05 -7.54 6.80
C GLU A 74 -10.15 -8.24 5.99
N ASP A 75 -11.23 -7.52 5.72
CA ASP A 75 -12.40 -8.10 5.08
C ASP A 75 -12.12 -8.61 3.66
N ARG A 76 -11.21 -7.97 2.95
CA ARG A 76 -10.89 -8.34 1.58
C ARG A 76 -9.40 -8.58 1.35
N PHE A 77 -8.56 -7.68 1.78
CA PHE A 77 -7.11 -7.78 1.58
C PHE A 77 -6.37 -7.73 2.91
N VAL A 78 -5.58 -8.76 3.15
CA VAL A 78 -4.69 -8.79 4.31
C VAL A 78 -3.52 -7.85 4.06
N THR A 79 -3.27 -6.95 5.00
CA THR A 79 -2.22 -5.93 4.87
C THR A 79 -1.40 -5.84 6.15
N ARG A 80 -0.07 -5.85 5.98
CA ARG A 80 0.90 -5.75 7.07
C ARG A 80 1.98 -4.75 6.68
N TYR A 81 2.41 -3.95 7.64
CA TYR A 81 3.56 -3.07 7.47
C TYR A 81 4.61 -3.40 8.53
N THR A 82 5.85 -3.58 8.09
CA THR A 82 6.97 -3.81 9.00
C THR A 82 8.29 -3.50 8.29
N GLY A 83 9.21 -2.89 9.01
CA GLY A 83 10.57 -2.62 8.51
C GLY A 83 10.63 -1.85 7.19
N GLY A 84 9.75 -0.87 6.99
CA GLY A 84 9.70 -0.06 5.77
C GLY A 84 9.02 -0.74 4.58
N VAL A 85 8.43 -1.93 4.74
CA VAL A 85 7.78 -2.69 3.67
C VAL A 85 6.30 -2.87 3.95
N LEU A 86 5.48 -2.50 2.98
CA LEU A 86 4.04 -2.73 3.00
C LEU A 86 3.73 -4.02 2.23
N PHE A 87 3.21 -5.00 2.93
CA PHE A 87 2.80 -6.29 2.38
C PHE A 87 1.28 -6.32 2.23
N ALA A 88 0.78 -6.60 1.03
CA ALA A 88 -0.66 -6.60 0.76
C ALA A 88 -1.08 -7.79 -0.09
N SER A 89 -2.16 -8.45 0.30
CA SER A 89 -2.80 -9.44 -0.56
C SER A 89 -3.72 -8.76 -1.56
N HIS A 90 -3.90 -9.36 -2.74
CA HIS A 90 -4.77 -8.82 -3.79
C HIS A 90 -5.85 -9.79 -4.25
N GLY A 91 -5.98 -10.95 -3.62
CA GLY A 91 -6.93 -11.98 -4.01
C GLY A 91 -6.58 -12.63 -5.35
N MET A 92 -7.58 -13.18 -6.02
CA MET A 92 -7.41 -13.89 -7.29
C MET A 92 -7.92 -13.05 -8.47
N GLY A 93 -7.22 -13.19 -9.59
CA GLY A 93 -7.61 -12.62 -10.87
C GLY A 93 -7.20 -11.17 -11.09
N MET A 94 -7.19 -10.77 -12.35
CA MET A 94 -6.78 -9.43 -12.77
C MET A 94 -7.66 -8.30 -12.20
N PRO A 95 -9.01 -8.43 -12.15
CA PRO A 95 -9.82 -7.36 -11.58
C PRO A 95 -9.49 -7.08 -10.11
N SER A 96 -9.29 -8.11 -9.31
CA SER A 96 -8.95 -7.96 -7.89
C SER A 96 -7.56 -7.34 -7.71
N ALA A 97 -6.58 -7.79 -8.47
CA ALA A 97 -5.24 -7.23 -8.45
C ALA A 97 -5.22 -5.75 -8.89
N SER A 98 -6.01 -5.40 -9.89
CA SER A 98 -6.14 -4.02 -10.37
C SER A 98 -6.71 -3.09 -9.31
N ILE A 99 -7.75 -3.51 -8.62
CA ILE A 99 -8.36 -2.75 -7.51
C ILE A 99 -7.32 -2.52 -6.40
N ALA A 100 -6.64 -3.59 -5.99
CA ALA A 100 -5.62 -3.50 -4.95
C ALA A 100 -4.49 -2.55 -5.34
N LEU A 101 -3.98 -2.66 -6.56
CA LEU A 101 -2.90 -1.81 -7.05
C LEU A 101 -3.30 -0.34 -7.08
N GLN A 102 -4.49 -0.02 -7.59
CA GLN A 102 -4.98 1.37 -7.64
C GLN A 102 -5.10 1.99 -6.25
N GLU A 103 -5.69 1.28 -5.30
CA GLU A 103 -5.80 1.78 -3.93
C GLU A 103 -4.44 1.92 -3.25
N LEU A 104 -3.54 0.96 -3.45
CA LEU A 104 -2.17 1.04 -2.91
C LEU A 104 -1.38 2.20 -3.49
N MET A 105 -1.52 2.46 -4.79
CA MET A 105 -0.86 3.61 -5.42
C MET A 105 -1.37 4.93 -4.83
N ARG A 106 -2.67 5.06 -4.65
CA ARG A 106 -3.27 6.24 -3.99
C ARG A 106 -2.79 6.37 -2.55
N LEU A 107 -2.75 5.27 -1.83
CA LEU A 107 -2.27 5.23 -0.45
C LEU A 107 -0.79 5.68 -0.35
N VAL A 108 0.07 5.13 -1.19
CA VAL A 108 1.50 5.51 -1.20
C VAL A 108 1.67 6.97 -1.61
N PHE A 109 0.90 7.44 -2.58
CA PHE A 109 0.89 8.85 -2.94
C PHE A 109 0.56 9.75 -1.74
N PHE A 110 -0.45 9.39 -0.97
CA PHE A 110 -0.81 10.10 0.26
C PHE A 110 0.31 10.01 1.31
N LEU A 111 0.87 8.84 1.53
CA LEU A 111 1.96 8.63 2.50
C LEU A 111 3.19 9.47 2.17
N LYS A 112 3.48 9.67 0.90
CA LYS A 112 4.58 10.50 0.40
C LYS A 112 4.19 11.96 0.21
N ARG A 113 3.04 12.40 0.74
CA ARG A 113 2.54 13.77 0.72
C ARG A 113 2.45 14.36 -0.70
N GLY A 114 2.12 13.54 -1.68
CA GLY A 114 2.01 13.94 -3.08
C GLY A 114 3.35 14.20 -3.77
N ASP A 115 4.46 13.90 -3.13
CA ASP A 115 5.80 13.99 -3.74
C ASP A 115 6.01 12.82 -4.70
N LEU A 116 5.92 13.09 -6.00
CA LEU A 116 6.06 12.07 -7.02
C LEU A 116 7.49 11.51 -7.11
N ASP A 117 8.49 12.30 -6.79
CA ASP A 117 9.88 11.83 -6.77
C ASP A 117 10.08 10.84 -5.62
N ALA A 118 9.56 11.14 -4.43
CA ALA A 118 9.58 10.22 -3.30
C ALA A 118 8.78 8.95 -3.58
N MET A 119 7.63 9.07 -4.25
CA MET A 119 6.84 7.92 -4.66
C MET A 119 7.57 7.05 -5.69
N ALA A 120 8.31 7.64 -6.61
CA ALA A 120 9.08 6.91 -7.61
C ALA A 120 10.23 6.10 -7.01
N GLU A 121 10.69 6.44 -5.83
CA GLU A 121 11.72 5.67 -5.10
C GLU A 121 11.16 4.43 -4.39
N VAL A 122 9.84 4.30 -4.28
CA VAL A 122 9.21 3.11 -3.67
C VAL A 122 9.32 1.93 -4.64
N PHE A 123 9.87 0.84 -4.17
CA PHE A 123 9.97 -0.39 -4.93
C PHE A 123 8.64 -1.15 -4.92
N TRP A 124 8.17 -1.59 -6.09
CA TRP A 124 6.94 -2.35 -6.23
C TRP A 124 7.23 -3.75 -6.77
N CYS A 125 6.72 -4.76 -6.09
CA CYS A 125 6.88 -6.15 -6.50
C CYS A 125 5.61 -6.95 -6.26
N ARG A 126 5.25 -7.78 -7.22
CA ARG A 126 4.23 -8.80 -7.06
C ARG A 126 4.86 -10.17 -7.12
N VAL A 127 4.63 -10.96 -6.08
CA VAL A 127 5.05 -12.36 -6.02
C VAL A 127 3.86 -13.25 -6.28
N GLY A 128 3.94 -14.06 -7.30
CA GLY A 128 2.84 -14.94 -7.70
C GLY A 128 3.33 -16.27 -8.21
N THR A 129 2.38 -17.18 -8.38
CA THR A 129 2.59 -18.44 -9.09
C THR A 129 1.92 -18.34 -10.46
N SER A 130 2.54 -18.92 -11.48
CA SER A 130 1.92 -19.12 -12.78
C SER A 130 1.80 -20.62 -13.05
N GLY A 131 0.62 -21.04 -13.48
CA GLY A 131 0.46 -22.39 -14.02
C GLY A 131 0.98 -22.40 -15.44
N GLY A 132 2.03 -23.17 -15.68
CA GLY A 132 2.48 -23.47 -17.04
C GLY A 132 1.59 -24.56 -17.65
N VAL A 133 1.34 -24.45 -18.92
CA VAL A 133 0.66 -25.50 -19.68
C VAL A 133 1.71 -26.41 -20.30
#